data_06678fe3556fc2fafbecc7cc15592622
#
_entry.id   06678fe3556fc2fafbecc7cc15592622
#
_cell.length_a   1.000
_cell.length_b   1.000
_cell.length_c   1.000
_cell.angle_alpha   90.00
_cell.angle_beta   90.00
_cell.angle_gamma   90.00
#
_symmetry.space_group_name_H-M   'P 1'
#
loop_
_entity.id
_entity.type
_entity.pdbx_description
1 polymer ?
#
loop_
_entity_poly.entity_id
_entity_poly.type
_entity_poly.pdbx_seq_one_letter_code
_entity_poly.pdbx_strand_id
1 'polypeptide(L)'
;MKFSALVLATLLLSPVMEVNAAGGGGSGGGVGATARVDPVLQAANAAIARKDWSAAQTSLKQALASNPQNADYHNLYAFSLRKAPNPDMDAVFSHYEEALRIDPRHLGAHEYIGEAYLMVGNLAKAKEHLATLDKLCFLPCEQYSDLKEAISKYQRGHPG
;
A
#
# COMPACT_ATOMS: atom_id res chain seq x y z
N MET A 1 68.15 -13.62 0.65
CA MET A 1 68.31 -12.15 0.75
C MET A 1 67.01 -11.59 1.27
N LYS A 2 67.09 -10.98 2.46
CA LYS A 2 65.93 -10.40 3.20
C LYS A 2 65.69 -8.98 2.69
N PHE A 3 64.44 -8.59 2.48
CA PHE A 3 64.03 -7.19 2.60
C PHE A 3 62.64 -7.15 3.24
N SER A 4 62.62 -6.74 4.50
CA SER A 4 61.48 -6.27 5.25
C SER A 4 61.10 -4.89 4.74
N ALA A 5 59.81 -4.67 4.47
CA ALA A 5 59.23 -3.34 4.30
C ALA A 5 58.16 -3.11 5.37
N LEU A 6 58.52 -2.28 6.31
CA LEU A 6 57.71 -1.78 7.41
C LEU A 6 56.80 -0.66 6.82
N VAL A 7 55.48 -0.83 6.84
CA VAL A 7 54.54 0.24 6.51
C VAL A 7 53.95 0.78 7.80
N LEU A 8 54.33 2.03 8.10
CA LEU A 8 53.80 2.83 9.21
C LEU A 8 52.32 3.22 8.90
N ALA A 9 51.41 2.79 9.76
CA ALA A 9 50.03 3.27 9.75
C ALA A 9 49.95 4.55 10.60
N THR A 10 49.78 5.68 9.96
CA THR A 10 49.45 6.94 10.64
C THR A 10 47.95 7.02 10.91
N LEU A 11 47.61 6.93 12.20
CA LEU A 11 46.28 7.20 12.72
C LEU A 11 46.01 8.73 12.67
N LEU A 12 45.10 9.18 11.81
CA LEU A 12 44.58 10.53 11.85
C LEU A 12 43.37 10.54 12.78
N LEU A 13 43.52 11.06 13.97
CA LEU A 13 42.44 11.43 14.88
C LEU A 13 41.82 12.72 14.38
N SER A 14 40.52 12.66 13.93
CA SER A 14 39.74 13.86 13.68
C SER A 14 38.99 14.25 14.96
N PRO A 15 38.99 15.52 15.38
CA PRO A 15 38.24 15.97 16.54
C PRO A 15 36.75 16.05 16.23
N VAL A 16 35.95 15.45 17.07
CA VAL A 16 34.49 15.62 17.12
C VAL A 16 34.21 17.00 17.68
N MET A 17 33.63 17.90 16.88
CA MET A 17 33.07 19.16 17.39
C MET A 17 31.65 18.90 17.90
N GLU A 18 31.50 18.89 19.20
CA GLU A 18 30.21 19.08 19.86
C GLU A 18 29.77 20.54 19.70
N VAL A 19 28.73 20.78 18.86
CA VAL A 19 28.03 22.06 18.84
C VAL A 19 26.85 21.97 19.79
N ASN A 20 27.04 22.47 21.00
CA ASN A 20 25.99 22.73 21.97
C ASN A 20 25.45 24.13 21.71
N ALA A 21 24.25 24.25 21.12
CA ALA A 21 23.55 25.51 20.98
C ALA A 21 22.22 25.43 21.73
N ALA A 22 22.25 25.94 22.94
CA ALA A 22 21.04 26.28 23.69
C ALA A 22 20.52 27.64 23.23
N GLY A 23 19.21 27.78 23.11
CA GLY A 23 18.55 29.05 23.31
C GLY A 23 17.81 29.64 22.14
N GLY A 24 16.53 29.91 22.31
CA GLY A 24 15.79 30.93 21.63
C GLY A 24 14.49 30.50 20.99
N GLY A 25 13.37 30.77 21.67
CA GLY A 25 12.02 30.62 21.14
C GLY A 25 11.77 31.50 19.93
N GLY A 26 10.99 31.00 19.00
CA GLY A 26 10.52 31.69 17.81
C GLY A 26 9.33 30.94 17.21
N SER A 27 8.14 31.41 17.53
CA SER A 27 6.89 31.09 16.87
C SER A 27 7.00 31.36 15.38
N GLY A 28 6.61 30.42 14.50
CA GLY A 28 6.31 30.78 13.12
C GLY A 28 6.58 29.73 12.07
N GLY A 29 5.54 29.25 11.41
CA GLY A 29 5.60 28.71 10.07
C GLY A 29 5.77 27.21 9.97
N GLY A 30 4.64 26.49 9.81
CA GLY A 30 4.63 25.09 9.46
C GLY A 30 5.33 24.85 8.13
N VAL A 31 6.57 24.40 8.20
CA VAL A 31 7.21 23.70 7.09
C VAL A 31 6.53 22.35 7.00
N GLY A 32 5.87 22.10 5.86
CA GLY A 32 5.09 20.92 5.61
C GLY A 32 5.84 19.67 6.08
N ALA A 33 5.22 18.93 7.00
CA ALA A 33 5.66 17.60 7.32
C ALA A 33 5.67 16.83 6.00
N THR A 34 6.87 16.52 5.51
CA THR A 34 7.01 15.50 4.46
C THR A 34 6.30 14.27 4.99
N ALA A 35 5.18 13.91 4.36
CA ALA A 35 4.42 12.73 4.74
C ALA A 35 5.41 11.58 4.83
N ARG A 36 5.64 11.06 6.04
CA ARG A 36 6.54 9.92 6.21
C ARG A 36 5.94 8.79 5.43
N VAL A 37 6.68 8.34 4.40
CA VAL A 37 6.29 7.16 3.63
C VAL A 37 6.20 6.00 4.61
N ASP A 38 5.05 5.34 4.66
CA ASP A 38 4.85 4.18 5.49
C ASP A 38 5.73 3.03 4.97
N PRO A 39 6.71 2.57 5.75
CA PRO A 39 7.66 1.55 5.29
C PRO A 39 7.00 0.20 5.04
N VAL A 40 5.89 -0.11 5.73
CA VAL A 40 5.13 -1.34 5.51
C VAL A 40 4.42 -1.29 4.17
N LEU A 41 3.74 -0.18 3.85
CA LEU A 41 3.10 0.01 2.54
C LEU A 41 4.13 -0.02 1.41
N GLN A 42 5.29 0.59 1.61
CA GLN A 42 6.37 0.55 0.62
C GLN A 42 6.86 -0.89 0.37
N ALA A 43 7.11 -1.65 1.43
CA ALA A 43 7.55 -3.04 1.34
C ALA A 43 6.48 -3.94 0.70
N ALA A 44 5.21 -3.77 1.10
CA ALA A 44 4.09 -4.50 0.54
C ALA A 44 3.90 -4.21 -0.96
N ASN A 45 3.91 -2.94 -1.36
CA ASN A 45 3.81 -2.55 -2.77
C ASN A 45 4.98 -3.08 -3.60
N ALA A 46 6.21 -3.08 -3.05
CA ALA A 46 7.37 -3.67 -3.72
C ALA A 46 7.23 -5.19 -3.90
N ALA A 47 6.66 -5.91 -2.93
CA ALA A 47 6.36 -7.33 -3.05
C ALA A 47 5.26 -7.60 -4.08
N ILE A 48 4.18 -6.80 -4.07
CA ILE A 48 3.07 -6.85 -5.03
C ILE A 48 3.59 -6.64 -6.47
N ALA A 49 4.46 -5.65 -6.68
CA ALA A 49 5.04 -5.37 -7.99
C ALA A 49 5.85 -6.56 -8.54
N ARG A 50 6.47 -7.35 -7.67
CA ARG A 50 7.17 -8.59 -8.03
C ARG A 50 6.24 -9.81 -8.07
N LYS A 51 4.93 -9.65 -7.80
CA LYS A 51 3.94 -10.73 -7.66
C LYS A 51 4.30 -11.72 -6.53
N ASP A 52 5.05 -11.26 -5.55
CA ASP A 52 5.37 -12.03 -4.34
C ASP A 52 4.24 -11.84 -3.31
N TRP A 53 3.13 -12.54 -3.58
CA TRP A 53 1.92 -12.44 -2.77
C TRP A 53 2.16 -12.88 -1.33
N SER A 54 2.99 -13.90 -1.13
CA SER A 54 3.32 -14.44 0.19
C SER A 54 4.08 -13.43 1.05
N ALA A 55 5.08 -12.74 0.48
CA ALA A 55 5.81 -11.71 1.19
C ALA A 55 4.91 -10.52 1.54
N ALA A 56 4.04 -10.08 0.60
CA ALA A 56 3.07 -9.03 0.87
C ALA A 56 2.11 -9.40 2.01
N GLN A 57 1.53 -10.60 1.95
CA GLN A 57 0.62 -11.11 2.98
C GLN A 57 1.29 -11.20 4.35
N THR A 58 2.53 -11.71 4.42
CA THR A 58 3.26 -11.84 5.69
C THR A 58 3.51 -10.48 6.33
N SER A 59 4.01 -9.52 5.56
CA SER A 59 4.28 -8.16 6.04
C SER A 59 3.01 -7.46 6.50
N LEU A 60 1.95 -7.51 5.69
CA LEU A 60 0.68 -6.84 6.00
C LEU A 60 -0.06 -7.48 7.17
N LYS A 61 -0.04 -8.82 7.29
CA LYS A 61 -0.63 -9.52 8.44
C LYS A 61 0.05 -9.14 9.75
N GLN A 62 1.38 -9.02 9.74
CA GLN A 62 2.13 -8.57 10.91
C GLN A 62 1.80 -7.11 11.26
N ALA A 63 1.70 -6.24 10.27
CA ALA A 63 1.35 -4.84 10.47
C ALA A 63 -0.08 -4.68 11.00
N LEU A 64 -1.04 -5.45 10.50
CA LEU A 64 -2.42 -5.47 10.98
C LEU A 64 -2.55 -5.94 12.44
N ALA A 65 -1.67 -6.83 12.91
CA ALA A 65 -1.64 -7.23 14.32
C ALA A 65 -1.29 -6.06 15.25
N SER A 66 -0.51 -5.09 14.78
CA SER A 66 -0.12 -3.89 15.53
C SER A 66 -1.01 -2.69 15.26
N ASN A 67 -1.59 -2.60 14.06
CA ASN A 67 -2.46 -1.50 13.64
C ASN A 67 -3.68 -2.01 12.86
N PRO A 68 -4.68 -2.59 13.55
CA PRO A 68 -5.84 -3.19 12.92
C PRO A 68 -6.83 -2.17 12.33
N GLN A 69 -6.63 -0.88 12.56
CA GLN A 69 -7.48 0.20 12.04
C GLN A 69 -6.80 0.95 10.87
N ASN A 70 -5.95 0.30 10.11
CA ASN A 70 -5.33 0.88 8.92
C ASN A 70 -6.01 0.35 7.65
N ALA A 71 -6.77 1.21 6.96
CA ALA A 71 -7.52 0.85 5.77
C ALA A 71 -6.63 0.39 4.60
N ASP A 72 -5.48 1.04 4.41
CA ASP A 72 -4.51 0.67 3.37
C ASP A 72 -3.95 -0.75 3.57
N TYR A 73 -3.67 -1.13 4.84
CA TYR A 73 -3.17 -2.47 5.15
C TYR A 73 -4.22 -3.53 4.84
N HIS A 74 -5.48 -3.31 5.23
CA HIS A 74 -6.57 -4.20 4.90
C HIS A 74 -6.77 -4.31 3.39
N ASN A 75 -6.78 -3.18 2.68
CA ASN A 75 -6.91 -3.14 1.23
C ASN A 75 -5.81 -3.93 0.51
N LEU A 76 -4.53 -3.68 0.82
CA LEU A 76 -3.42 -4.37 0.19
C LEU A 76 -3.32 -5.85 0.60
N TYR A 77 -3.73 -6.18 1.83
CA TYR A 77 -3.80 -7.58 2.27
C TYR A 77 -4.86 -8.36 1.47
N ALA A 78 -6.08 -7.81 1.36
CA ALA A 78 -7.12 -8.38 0.52
C ALA A 78 -6.70 -8.51 -0.95
N PHE A 79 -6.03 -7.48 -1.49
CA PHE A 79 -5.48 -7.52 -2.85
C PHE A 79 -4.50 -8.67 -3.03
N SER A 80 -3.57 -8.85 -2.10
CA SER A 80 -2.57 -9.92 -2.16
C SER A 80 -3.18 -11.32 -2.01
N LEU A 81 -4.23 -11.47 -1.18
CA LEU A 81 -5.02 -12.69 -1.06
C LEU A 81 -5.73 -13.01 -2.39
N ARG A 82 -6.41 -12.01 -2.97
CA ARG A 82 -7.17 -12.16 -4.22
C ARG A 82 -6.30 -12.54 -5.41
N LYS A 83 -5.06 -12.02 -5.47
CA LYS A 83 -4.11 -12.29 -6.57
C LYS A 83 -3.31 -13.59 -6.39
N ALA A 84 -3.34 -14.20 -5.21
CA ALA A 84 -2.68 -15.47 -4.96
C ALA A 84 -3.41 -16.63 -5.67
N PRO A 85 -2.72 -17.77 -5.92
CA PRO A 85 -3.38 -18.98 -6.40
C PRO A 85 -4.48 -19.46 -5.42
N ASN A 86 -5.65 -19.83 -5.95
CA ASN A 86 -6.79 -20.34 -5.17
C ASN A 86 -7.18 -19.40 -4.01
N PRO A 87 -7.63 -18.18 -4.29
CA PRO A 87 -7.94 -17.20 -3.26
C PRO A 87 -9.12 -17.63 -2.39
N ASP A 88 -8.98 -17.48 -1.08
CA ASP A 88 -10.10 -17.54 -0.14
C ASP A 88 -10.92 -16.25 -0.29
N MET A 89 -12.01 -16.32 -1.04
CA MET A 89 -12.83 -15.15 -1.34
C MET A 89 -13.55 -14.60 -0.12
N ASP A 90 -13.84 -15.41 0.90
CA ASP A 90 -14.47 -14.92 2.14
C ASP A 90 -13.47 -14.04 2.91
N ALA A 91 -12.23 -14.46 3.02
CA ALA A 91 -11.16 -13.64 3.61
C ALA A 91 -10.90 -12.37 2.78
N VAL A 92 -10.91 -12.46 1.45
CA VAL A 92 -10.75 -11.32 0.54
C VAL A 92 -11.83 -10.27 0.80
N PHE A 93 -13.10 -10.66 0.80
CA PHE A 93 -14.21 -9.73 1.04
C PHE A 93 -14.17 -9.15 2.46
N SER A 94 -13.92 -9.97 3.48
CA SER A 94 -13.81 -9.52 4.86
C SER A 94 -12.80 -8.37 5.02
N HIS A 95 -11.65 -8.48 4.39
CA HIS A 95 -10.62 -7.43 4.50
C HIS A 95 -10.93 -6.19 3.66
N TYR A 96 -11.51 -6.31 2.46
CA TYR A 96 -11.97 -5.13 1.72
C TYR A 96 -13.10 -4.40 2.43
N GLU A 97 -14.07 -5.12 2.99
CA GLU A 97 -15.15 -4.55 3.76
C GLU A 97 -14.66 -3.84 5.01
N GLU A 98 -13.65 -4.41 5.69
CA GLU A 98 -13.01 -3.75 6.83
C GLU A 98 -12.26 -2.48 6.40
N ALA A 99 -11.55 -2.49 5.27
CA ALA A 99 -10.95 -1.27 4.72
C ALA A 99 -11.99 -0.18 4.48
N LEU A 100 -13.13 -0.52 3.90
CA LEU A 100 -14.24 0.41 3.62
C LEU A 100 -15.02 0.80 4.89
N ARG A 101 -15.04 -0.02 5.91
CA ARG A 101 -15.60 0.34 7.23
C ARG A 101 -14.73 1.39 7.91
N ILE A 102 -13.40 1.28 7.80
CA ILE A 102 -12.43 2.23 8.36
C ILE A 102 -12.41 3.53 7.56
N ASP A 103 -12.31 3.43 6.24
CA ASP A 103 -12.37 4.55 5.31
C ASP A 103 -13.40 4.31 4.19
N PRO A 104 -14.64 4.78 4.34
CA PRO A 104 -15.68 4.65 3.32
C PRO A 104 -15.39 5.38 1.99
N ARG A 105 -14.31 6.16 1.93
CA ARG A 105 -13.89 6.89 0.73
C ARG A 105 -12.63 6.33 0.10
N HIS A 106 -12.17 5.17 0.55
CA HIS A 106 -10.94 4.54 0.08
C HIS A 106 -11.07 4.06 -1.38
N LEU A 107 -10.56 4.85 -2.31
CA LEU A 107 -10.74 4.61 -3.76
C LEU A 107 -10.25 3.22 -4.19
N GLY A 108 -9.02 2.81 -3.78
CA GLY A 108 -8.48 1.50 -4.14
C GLY A 108 -9.29 0.33 -3.56
N ALA A 109 -9.90 0.47 -2.38
CA ALA A 109 -10.74 -0.58 -1.83
C ALA A 109 -12.06 -0.73 -2.63
N HIS A 110 -12.67 0.39 -3.07
CA HIS A 110 -13.83 0.32 -3.96
C HIS A 110 -13.52 -0.31 -5.32
N GLU A 111 -12.39 0.03 -5.92
CA GLU A 111 -11.92 -0.59 -7.16
C GLU A 111 -11.75 -2.11 -6.98
N TYR A 112 -10.93 -2.50 -6.00
CA TYR A 112 -10.51 -3.90 -5.86
C TYR A 112 -11.60 -4.84 -5.36
N ILE A 113 -12.50 -4.38 -4.49
CA ILE A 113 -13.68 -5.17 -4.10
C ILE A 113 -14.66 -5.30 -5.29
N GLY A 114 -14.77 -4.25 -6.11
CA GLY A 114 -15.54 -4.31 -7.35
C GLY A 114 -15.02 -5.39 -8.30
N GLU A 115 -13.70 -5.46 -8.50
CA GLU A 115 -13.07 -6.54 -9.25
C GLU A 115 -13.27 -7.92 -8.60
N ALA A 116 -13.21 -8.01 -7.25
CA ALA A 116 -13.47 -9.26 -6.53
C ALA A 116 -14.91 -9.75 -6.78
N TYR A 117 -15.89 -8.84 -6.81
CA TYR A 117 -17.27 -9.19 -7.15
C TYR A 117 -17.41 -9.73 -8.58
N LEU A 118 -16.64 -9.23 -9.54
CA LEU A 118 -16.62 -9.81 -10.89
C LEU A 118 -16.08 -11.25 -10.90
N MET A 119 -15.07 -11.55 -10.06
CA MET A 119 -14.52 -12.91 -9.95
C MET A 119 -15.57 -13.92 -9.47
N VAL A 120 -16.51 -13.51 -8.63
CA VAL A 120 -17.61 -14.37 -8.14
C VAL A 120 -18.92 -14.19 -8.93
N GLY A 121 -18.88 -13.52 -10.07
CA GLY A 121 -20.04 -13.36 -10.95
C GLY A 121 -21.06 -12.31 -10.51
N ASN A 122 -20.75 -11.49 -9.51
CA ASN A 122 -21.68 -10.47 -8.99
C ASN A 122 -21.47 -9.11 -9.66
N LEU A 123 -21.89 -9.03 -10.92
CA LEU A 123 -21.82 -7.80 -11.71
C LEU A 123 -22.58 -6.63 -11.07
N ALA A 124 -23.68 -6.91 -10.37
CA ALA A 124 -24.50 -5.87 -9.74
C ALA A 124 -23.69 -5.13 -8.66
N LYS A 125 -23.02 -5.88 -7.77
CA LYS A 125 -22.16 -5.30 -6.74
C LYS A 125 -20.96 -4.56 -7.32
N ALA A 126 -20.32 -5.07 -8.35
CA ALA A 126 -19.22 -4.36 -9.02
C ALA A 126 -19.70 -2.99 -9.55
N LYS A 127 -20.89 -2.90 -10.13
CA LYS A 127 -21.47 -1.63 -10.59
C LYS A 127 -21.81 -0.67 -9.45
N GLU A 128 -22.24 -1.16 -8.27
CA GLU A 128 -22.46 -0.31 -7.09
C GLU A 128 -21.15 0.39 -6.66
N HIS A 129 -20.05 -0.34 -6.64
CA HIS A 129 -18.73 0.24 -6.32
C HIS A 129 -18.24 1.20 -7.39
N LEU A 130 -18.47 0.92 -8.67
CA LEU A 130 -18.17 1.86 -9.75
C LEU A 130 -18.98 3.18 -9.59
N ALA A 131 -20.26 3.10 -9.26
CA ALA A 131 -21.09 4.27 -9.01
C ALA A 131 -20.65 5.07 -7.78
N THR A 132 -20.05 4.40 -6.79
CA THR A 132 -19.44 5.07 -5.64
C THR A 132 -18.17 5.80 -6.05
N LEU A 133 -17.29 5.17 -6.84
CA LEU A 133 -16.09 5.82 -7.39
C LEU A 133 -16.43 7.04 -8.24
N ASP A 134 -17.49 6.98 -9.06
CA ASP A 134 -17.97 8.10 -9.87
C ASP A 134 -18.31 9.34 -9.02
N LYS A 135 -18.85 9.11 -7.82
CA LYS A 135 -19.17 10.19 -6.87
C LYS A 135 -17.96 10.69 -6.09
N LEU A 136 -16.99 9.82 -5.81
CA LEU A 136 -15.82 10.15 -5.01
C LEU A 136 -14.73 10.87 -5.82
N CYS A 137 -14.64 10.59 -7.11
CA CYS A 137 -13.66 11.18 -8.02
C CYS A 137 -14.23 12.49 -8.61
N PHE A 138 -13.60 13.62 -8.29
CA PHE A 138 -13.98 14.91 -8.88
C PHE A 138 -13.66 15.01 -10.38
N LEU A 139 -12.57 14.36 -10.80
CA LEU A 139 -12.17 14.11 -12.19
C LEU A 139 -12.04 12.60 -12.37
N PRO A 140 -12.09 12.06 -13.60
CA PRO A 140 -11.85 10.64 -13.82
C PRO A 140 -10.54 10.22 -13.14
N CYS A 141 -10.63 9.36 -12.13
CA CYS A 141 -9.49 8.80 -11.42
C CYS A 141 -9.16 7.41 -11.98
N GLU A 142 -7.94 6.95 -11.76
CA GLU A 142 -7.45 5.65 -12.21
C GLU A 142 -8.40 4.53 -11.74
N GLN A 143 -8.76 4.51 -10.46
CA GLN A 143 -9.62 3.49 -9.86
C GLN A 143 -11.00 3.36 -10.53
N TYR A 144 -11.59 4.50 -10.88
CA TYR A 144 -12.86 4.50 -11.65
C TYR A 144 -12.65 3.91 -13.05
N SER A 145 -11.60 4.32 -13.73
CA SER A 145 -11.31 3.89 -15.08
C SER A 145 -11.03 2.40 -15.16
N ASP A 146 -10.24 1.89 -14.21
CA ASP A 146 -9.84 0.48 -14.15
C ASP A 146 -11.02 -0.43 -13.84
N LEU A 147 -11.85 -0.09 -12.83
CA LEU A 147 -13.05 -0.87 -12.55
C LEU A 147 -14.07 -0.82 -13.69
N LYS A 148 -14.21 0.33 -14.35
CA LYS A 148 -15.10 0.47 -15.53
C LYS A 148 -14.62 -0.44 -16.67
N GLU A 149 -13.32 -0.49 -16.92
CA GLU A 149 -12.73 -1.39 -17.92
C GLU A 149 -12.94 -2.86 -17.54
N ALA A 150 -12.70 -3.23 -16.28
CA ALA A 150 -12.91 -4.58 -15.76
C ALA A 150 -14.37 -5.03 -15.94
N ILE A 151 -15.35 -4.18 -15.62
CA ILE A 151 -16.78 -4.44 -15.85
C ILE A 151 -17.07 -4.64 -17.33
N SER A 152 -16.55 -3.76 -18.18
CA SER A 152 -16.76 -3.85 -19.63
C SER A 152 -16.19 -5.14 -20.22
N LYS A 153 -15.01 -5.56 -19.75
CA LYS A 153 -14.39 -6.82 -20.12
C LYS A 153 -15.22 -8.03 -19.67
N TYR A 154 -15.68 -7.99 -18.42
CA TYR A 154 -16.53 -9.04 -17.86
C TYR A 154 -17.81 -9.23 -18.70
N GLN A 155 -18.52 -8.14 -19.05
CA GLN A 155 -19.74 -8.18 -19.82
C GLN A 155 -19.54 -8.73 -21.26
N ARG A 156 -18.40 -8.43 -21.89
CA ARG A 156 -18.07 -9.02 -23.21
C ARG A 156 -17.84 -10.53 -23.13
N GLY A 157 -17.32 -11.02 -22.00
CA GLY A 157 -17.09 -12.46 -21.80
C GLY A 157 -18.34 -13.23 -21.32
N HIS A 158 -19.38 -12.51 -20.86
CA HIS A 158 -20.61 -13.06 -20.32
C HIS A 158 -21.82 -12.32 -20.94
N PRO A 159 -22.07 -12.48 -22.27
CA PRO A 159 -23.27 -11.88 -22.88
C PRO A 159 -24.50 -12.52 -22.25
N GLY A 160 -25.42 -11.68 -21.73
CA GLY A 160 -26.68 -12.09 -21.08
C GLY A 160 -27.65 -12.75 -22.08
#